data_bca9b2779a992e07f10caf0473c2c29b
#
_entry.id   bca9b2779a992e07f10caf0473c2c29b
#
_cell.length_a   1.000
_cell.length_b   1.000
_cell.length_c   1.000
_cell.angle_alpha   90.00
_cell.angle_beta   90.00
_cell.angle_gamma   90.00
#
_symmetry.space_group_name_H-M   'P 1'
#
loop_
_entity.id
_entity.type
_entity.pdbx_description
1 polymer ?
#
loop_
_entity_poly.entity_id
_entity_poly.type
_entity_poly.pdbx_seq_one_letter_code
_entity_poly.pdbx_strand_id
1 'polypeptide(L)'
;MRANDRSRAWIVVVLLFIFVVINFADKAVIGISAVPIMQELQLGPRQFGLLGSSFFLLFAVSSVATGFLVNRVQTRWVLLAMGFIWALTQFPMIGSVGFETMVACRIALGAGEGPATPVALHAAYKWFPNEVRSLPTAVIVQGGAIGVLVALPLLNWVIVRWTWHWAFGSLGLVGLVWCALWFVFGREGSMDGESARGKDAAQSSLRVGYGQLLLSPTILGCWAAAFGANWALSLALSWQGAYLIKGLGLAQSSIGFLGALPAGGSAVAMLVTGWYSQRLLSRGVSSRLARGIPGGLSVVLGGAALAMLPYAPGIPVKIALTTLGVALPSAIYVISNAVVGEITPAAQRGALLAIGAAVASSAGLFAPYIMGSVIEAATTPLDGFNTGFFMCGVIMLVGGAIAMALVNPELEAKRQSRRLQPLTAST
;
A
#
# COMPACT_ATOMS: atom_id res chain seq x y z
N MET A 1 27.59 1.24 17.86
CA MET A 1 27.96 1.48 16.43
C MET A 1 29.08 2.49 16.38
N ARG A 2 30.15 2.20 15.64
CA ARG A 2 31.21 3.19 15.35
C ARG A 2 30.60 4.32 14.50
N ALA A 3 31.11 5.55 14.62
CA ALA A 3 30.54 6.71 13.88
C ALA A 3 30.44 6.45 12.37
N ASN A 4 31.43 5.76 11.81
CA ASN A 4 31.47 5.38 10.39
C ASN A 4 30.37 4.38 9.98
N ASP A 5 29.98 3.48 10.88
CA ASP A 5 28.88 2.52 10.65
C ASP A 5 27.51 3.19 10.70
N ARG A 6 27.37 4.20 11.57
CA ARG A 6 26.13 4.98 11.67
C ARG A 6 25.85 5.80 10.41
N SER A 7 26.88 6.44 9.85
CA SER A 7 26.74 7.18 8.57
C SER A 7 26.36 6.25 7.43
N ARG A 8 26.97 5.08 7.33
CA ARG A 8 26.62 4.07 6.30
C ARG A 8 25.21 3.55 6.47
N ALA A 9 24.75 3.29 7.68
CA ALA A 9 23.38 2.86 7.97
C ALA A 9 22.35 3.88 7.47
N TRP A 10 22.62 5.18 7.68
CA TRP A 10 21.72 6.23 7.20
C TRP A 10 21.76 6.42 5.68
N ILE A 11 22.91 6.22 5.02
CA ILE A 11 22.96 6.16 3.54
C ILE A 11 22.05 5.06 3.01
N VAL A 12 22.11 3.87 3.62
CA VAL A 12 21.21 2.76 3.26
C VAL A 12 19.74 3.15 3.48
N VAL A 13 19.39 3.78 4.60
CA VAL A 13 18.02 4.24 4.87
C VAL A 13 17.53 5.24 3.81
N VAL A 14 18.36 6.20 3.41
CA VAL A 14 18.01 7.17 2.36
C VAL A 14 17.80 6.47 1.02
N LEU A 15 18.66 5.54 0.64
CA LEU A 15 18.49 4.76 -0.58
C LEU A 15 17.21 3.90 -0.55
N LEU A 16 16.87 3.31 0.59
CA LEU A 16 15.64 2.55 0.77
C LEU A 16 14.39 3.46 0.77
N PHE A 17 14.49 4.65 1.31
CA PHE A 17 13.44 5.68 1.20
C PHE A 17 13.19 6.03 -0.27
N ILE A 18 14.26 6.34 -1.04
CA ILE A 18 14.15 6.64 -2.48
C ILE A 18 13.56 5.44 -3.24
N PHE A 19 13.93 4.21 -2.87
CA PHE A 19 13.38 2.99 -3.45
C PHE A 19 11.86 2.91 -3.27
N VAL A 20 11.35 3.23 -2.08
CA VAL A 20 9.91 3.26 -1.82
C VAL A 20 9.22 4.43 -2.54
N VAL A 21 9.91 5.59 -2.66
CA VAL A 21 9.43 6.72 -3.47
C VAL A 21 9.22 6.31 -4.93
N ILE A 22 10.21 5.66 -5.55
CA ILE A 22 10.12 5.15 -6.94
C ILE A 22 8.98 4.14 -7.06
N ASN A 23 8.90 3.17 -6.14
CA ASN A 23 7.86 2.16 -6.10
C ASN A 23 6.44 2.73 -6.17
N PHE A 24 6.17 3.80 -5.43
CA PHE A 24 4.85 4.44 -5.44
C PHE A 24 4.65 5.37 -6.64
N ALA A 25 5.72 5.95 -7.18
CA ALA A 25 5.66 6.70 -8.43
C ALA A 25 5.27 5.80 -9.62
N ASP A 26 5.87 4.60 -9.70
CA ASP A 26 5.57 3.58 -10.72
C ASP A 26 4.11 3.09 -10.67
N LYS A 27 3.53 3.00 -9.47
CA LYS A 27 2.10 2.69 -9.29
C LYS A 27 1.19 3.82 -9.76
N ALA A 28 1.60 5.05 -9.53
CA ALA A 28 0.77 6.23 -9.76
C ALA A 28 0.79 6.72 -11.21
N VAL A 29 1.88 6.48 -11.97
CA VAL A 29 2.05 6.98 -13.34
C VAL A 29 0.95 6.52 -14.29
N ILE A 30 0.45 5.29 -14.13
CA ILE A 30 -0.61 4.75 -14.99
C ILE A 30 -1.89 5.57 -14.90
N GLY A 31 -2.26 6.03 -13.69
CA GLY A 31 -3.50 6.78 -13.46
C GLY A 31 -3.49 8.17 -14.08
N ILE A 32 -2.35 8.88 -14.03
CA ILE A 32 -2.24 10.22 -14.66
C ILE A 32 -2.04 10.14 -16.17
N SER A 33 -1.59 8.99 -16.67
CA SER A 33 -1.44 8.68 -18.10
C SER A 33 -2.67 8.02 -18.71
N ALA A 34 -3.74 7.78 -17.93
CA ALA A 34 -4.88 6.99 -18.35
C ALA A 34 -5.54 7.49 -19.62
N VAL A 35 -5.82 8.80 -19.70
CA VAL A 35 -6.50 9.39 -20.87
C VAL A 35 -5.63 9.36 -22.11
N PRO A 36 -4.37 9.84 -22.09
CA PRO A 36 -3.51 9.73 -23.28
C PRO A 36 -3.24 8.29 -23.72
N ILE A 37 -3.07 7.33 -22.79
CA ILE A 37 -2.91 5.91 -23.14
C ILE A 37 -4.16 5.36 -23.85
N MET A 38 -5.36 5.60 -23.29
CA MET A 38 -6.62 5.15 -23.91
C MET A 38 -6.84 5.78 -25.28
N GLN A 39 -6.46 7.03 -25.47
CA GLN A 39 -6.60 7.73 -26.76
C GLN A 39 -5.63 7.21 -27.82
N GLU A 40 -4.37 7.01 -27.48
CA GLU A 40 -3.35 6.57 -28.43
C GLU A 40 -3.51 5.11 -28.81
N LEU A 41 -3.77 4.23 -27.86
CA LEU A 41 -3.94 2.80 -28.10
C LEU A 41 -5.38 2.40 -28.44
N GLN A 42 -6.29 3.36 -28.57
CA GLN A 42 -7.72 3.14 -28.85
C GLN A 42 -8.37 2.14 -27.88
N LEU A 43 -8.00 2.22 -26.59
CA LEU A 43 -8.50 1.32 -25.55
C LEU A 43 -9.85 1.79 -25.01
N GLY A 44 -10.78 0.85 -24.85
CA GLY A 44 -11.98 1.07 -24.05
C GLY A 44 -11.67 1.12 -22.55
N PRO A 45 -12.61 1.67 -21.75
CA PRO A 45 -12.44 1.75 -20.29
C PRO A 45 -12.19 0.40 -19.62
N ARG A 46 -12.85 -0.66 -20.08
CA ARG A 46 -12.67 -2.02 -19.56
C ARG A 46 -11.26 -2.56 -19.81
N GLN A 47 -10.71 -2.32 -21.00
CA GLN A 47 -9.34 -2.73 -21.33
C GLN A 47 -8.32 -1.96 -20.48
N PHE A 48 -8.51 -0.66 -20.29
CA PHE A 48 -7.66 0.12 -19.39
C PHE A 48 -7.78 -0.35 -17.94
N GLY A 49 -8.97 -0.69 -17.48
CA GLY A 49 -9.20 -1.30 -16.16
C GLY A 49 -8.44 -2.63 -16.00
N LEU A 50 -8.42 -3.48 -17.04
CA LEU A 50 -7.64 -4.72 -17.06
C LEU A 50 -6.14 -4.42 -16.93
N LEU A 51 -5.64 -3.40 -17.61
CA LEU A 51 -4.25 -2.94 -17.51
C LEU A 51 -3.89 -2.52 -16.06
N GLY A 52 -4.79 -1.79 -15.38
CA GLY A 52 -4.63 -1.45 -13.97
C GLY A 52 -4.63 -2.66 -13.05
N SER A 53 -5.53 -3.61 -13.27
CA SER A 53 -5.67 -4.84 -12.47
C SER A 53 -4.52 -5.82 -12.69
N SER A 54 -3.95 -5.88 -13.90
CA SER A 54 -2.87 -6.82 -14.26
C SER A 54 -1.62 -6.65 -13.39
N PHE A 55 -1.35 -5.44 -12.91
CA PHE A 55 -0.28 -5.16 -11.96
C PHE A 55 -0.39 -5.99 -10.68
N PHE A 56 -1.60 -6.20 -10.17
CA PHE A 56 -1.81 -6.91 -8.91
C PHE A 56 -1.82 -8.43 -9.07
N LEU A 57 -1.78 -8.96 -10.29
CA LEU A 57 -1.90 -10.41 -10.56
C LEU A 57 -0.82 -11.22 -9.83
N LEU A 58 0.43 -10.80 -9.93
CA LEU A 58 1.55 -11.48 -9.27
C LEU A 58 2.06 -10.75 -8.02
N PHE A 59 1.51 -9.58 -7.69
CA PHE A 59 1.96 -8.73 -6.58
C PHE A 59 1.95 -9.48 -5.23
N ALA A 60 0.83 -10.11 -4.87
CA ALA A 60 0.70 -10.82 -3.61
C ALA A 60 1.56 -12.11 -3.59
N VAL A 61 1.57 -12.85 -4.70
CA VAL A 61 2.34 -14.09 -4.84
C VAL A 61 3.83 -13.82 -4.69
N SER A 62 4.34 -12.81 -5.40
CA SER A 62 5.75 -12.43 -5.35
C SER A 62 6.17 -11.92 -3.96
N SER A 63 5.28 -11.18 -3.28
CA SER A 63 5.53 -10.70 -1.92
C SER A 63 5.78 -11.87 -0.96
N VAL A 64 4.95 -12.90 -1.02
CA VAL A 64 5.10 -14.10 -0.20
C VAL A 64 6.37 -14.89 -0.60
N ALA A 65 6.56 -15.14 -1.89
CA ALA A 65 7.72 -15.89 -2.38
C ALA A 65 9.05 -15.23 -2.00
N THR A 66 9.14 -13.93 -2.18
CA THR A 66 10.35 -13.15 -1.84
C THR A 66 10.58 -13.10 -0.32
N GLY A 67 9.53 -13.13 0.49
CA GLY A 67 9.65 -13.23 1.94
C GLY A 67 10.44 -14.47 2.39
N PHE A 68 10.31 -15.61 1.68
CA PHE A 68 11.15 -16.79 1.91
C PHE A 68 12.57 -16.64 1.31
N LEU A 69 12.69 -15.97 0.17
CA LEU A 69 13.95 -15.79 -0.53
C LEU A 69 14.95 -14.94 0.28
N VAL A 70 14.49 -13.85 0.91
CA VAL A 70 15.36 -12.91 1.67
C VAL A 70 15.99 -13.56 2.92
N ASN A 71 15.47 -14.70 3.36
CA ASN A 71 16.09 -15.50 4.44
C ASN A 71 17.28 -16.35 3.95
N ARG A 72 17.44 -16.53 2.63
CA ARG A 72 18.47 -17.37 1.99
C ARG A 72 19.46 -16.57 1.16
N VAL A 73 19.05 -15.42 0.65
CA VAL A 73 19.83 -14.54 -0.23
C VAL A 73 20.01 -13.19 0.44
N GLN A 74 21.18 -12.57 0.25
CA GLN A 74 21.44 -11.23 0.77
C GLN A 74 20.42 -10.23 0.22
N THR A 75 19.80 -9.44 1.09
CA THR A 75 18.80 -8.44 0.73
C THR A 75 19.31 -7.42 -0.28
N ARG A 76 20.62 -7.14 -0.27
CA ARG A 76 21.30 -6.28 -1.24
C ARG A 76 20.99 -6.68 -2.67
N TRP A 77 21.14 -7.97 -3.00
CA TRP A 77 20.94 -8.49 -4.36
C TRP A 77 19.48 -8.58 -4.73
N VAL A 78 18.62 -8.91 -3.76
CA VAL A 78 17.16 -8.95 -3.98
C VAL A 78 16.64 -7.56 -4.35
N LEU A 79 17.03 -6.53 -3.59
CA LEU A 79 16.64 -5.13 -3.88
C LEU A 79 17.18 -4.64 -5.23
N LEU A 80 18.43 -5.01 -5.57
CA LEU A 80 19.00 -4.66 -6.87
C LEU A 80 18.23 -5.30 -8.03
N ALA A 81 17.90 -6.58 -7.92
CA ALA A 81 17.11 -7.31 -8.91
C ALA A 81 15.72 -6.69 -9.08
N MET A 82 15.05 -6.34 -7.97
CA MET A 82 13.74 -5.67 -7.99
C MET A 82 13.82 -4.33 -8.71
N GLY A 83 14.75 -3.45 -8.32
CA GLY A 83 14.93 -2.13 -8.96
C GLY A 83 15.26 -2.25 -10.44
N PHE A 84 16.02 -3.26 -10.83
CA PHE A 84 16.35 -3.53 -12.22
C PHE A 84 15.13 -4.02 -13.02
N ILE A 85 14.30 -4.90 -12.47
CA ILE A 85 13.05 -5.32 -13.09
C ILE A 85 12.13 -4.11 -13.29
N TRP A 86 12.01 -3.22 -12.29
CA TRP A 86 11.18 -2.02 -12.42
C TRP A 86 11.67 -1.13 -13.56
N ALA A 87 12.97 -0.82 -13.59
CA ALA A 87 13.54 0.00 -14.63
C ALA A 87 13.32 -0.61 -16.02
N LEU A 88 13.57 -1.91 -16.18
CA LEU A 88 13.43 -2.60 -17.47
C LEU A 88 11.97 -2.62 -17.97
N THR A 89 11.00 -2.76 -17.09
CA THR A 89 9.59 -2.78 -17.48
C THR A 89 9.03 -1.43 -17.92
N GLN A 90 9.74 -0.33 -17.64
CA GLN A 90 9.36 1.02 -18.09
C GLN A 90 9.82 1.34 -19.52
N PHE A 91 10.96 0.80 -19.96
CA PHE A 91 11.54 1.16 -21.26
C PHE A 91 10.71 0.78 -22.49
N PRO A 92 9.99 -0.36 -22.53
CA PRO A 92 9.10 -0.65 -23.65
C PRO A 92 8.02 0.41 -23.87
N MET A 93 7.69 1.20 -22.83
CA MET A 93 6.71 2.28 -22.93
C MET A 93 7.21 3.52 -23.68
N ILE A 94 8.53 3.65 -23.96
CA ILE A 94 9.10 4.80 -24.68
C ILE A 94 8.77 4.75 -26.18
N GLY A 95 8.65 3.53 -26.73
CA GLY A 95 8.34 3.32 -28.16
C GLY A 95 6.86 3.06 -28.40
N SER A 96 6.53 2.70 -29.63
CA SER A 96 5.19 2.22 -29.97
C SER A 96 4.93 0.89 -29.25
N VAL A 97 4.03 0.91 -28.28
CA VAL A 97 3.71 -0.25 -27.44
C VAL A 97 2.28 -0.69 -27.69
N GLY A 98 2.05 -2.00 -27.82
CA GLY A 98 0.70 -2.58 -27.88
C GLY A 98 0.14 -2.90 -26.50
N PHE A 99 -1.16 -3.08 -26.42
CA PHE A 99 -1.89 -3.43 -25.19
C PHE A 99 -1.30 -4.66 -24.47
N GLU A 100 -1.00 -5.73 -25.21
CA GLU A 100 -0.47 -6.98 -24.65
C GLU A 100 0.91 -6.78 -24.00
N THR A 101 1.78 -6.00 -24.65
CA THR A 101 3.10 -5.66 -24.09
C THR A 101 2.96 -4.84 -22.81
N MET A 102 2.04 -3.88 -22.79
CA MET A 102 1.75 -3.11 -21.56
C MET A 102 1.26 -4.01 -20.43
N VAL A 103 0.35 -4.94 -20.71
CA VAL A 103 -0.14 -5.91 -19.71
C VAL A 103 1.01 -6.77 -19.20
N ALA A 104 1.85 -7.31 -20.07
CA ALA A 104 3.00 -8.12 -19.67
C ALA A 104 3.98 -7.33 -18.79
N CYS A 105 4.30 -6.08 -19.17
CA CYS A 105 5.15 -5.20 -18.36
C CYS A 105 4.51 -4.87 -17.01
N ARG A 106 3.19 -4.65 -16.94
CA ARG A 106 2.47 -4.40 -15.68
C ARG A 106 2.48 -5.61 -14.76
N ILE A 107 2.32 -6.83 -15.29
CA ILE A 107 2.43 -8.07 -14.51
C ILE A 107 3.84 -8.24 -13.96
N ALA A 108 4.85 -8.05 -14.81
CA ALA A 108 6.26 -8.16 -14.41
C ALA A 108 6.64 -7.09 -13.37
N LEU A 109 6.17 -5.84 -13.56
CA LEU A 109 6.36 -4.76 -12.61
C LEU A 109 5.71 -5.11 -11.26
N GLY A 110 4.47 -5.58 -11.25
CA GLY A 110 3.76 -6.00 -10.05
C GLY A 110 4.47 -7.13 -9.30
N ALA A 111 5.02 -8.12 -10.03
CA ALA A 111 5.84 -9.18 -9.45
C ALA A 111 7.12 -8.63 -8.79
N GLY A 112 7.77 -7.65 -9.40
CA GLY A 112 8.94 -7.00 -8.83
C GLY A 112 8.63 -6.08 -7.65
N GLU A 113 7.44 -5.49 -7.59
CA GLU A 113 7.07 -4.48 -6.60
C GLU A 113 6.39 -5.03 -5.34
N GLY A 114 5.73 -6.19 -5.43
CA GLY A 114 5.00 -6.77 -4.30
C GLY A 114 5.81 -6.84 -3.00
N PRO A 115 7.06 -7.31 -3.02
CA PRO A 115 7.87 -7.44 -1.83
C PRO A 115 8.62 -6.16 -1.42
N ALA A 116 8.45 -5.02 -2.12
CA ALA A 116 9.31 -3.85 -1.98
C ALA A 116 9.45 -3.33 -0.54
N THR A 117 8.35 -2.99 0.10
CA THR A 117 8.39 -2.45 1.46
C THR A 117 8.89 -3.46 2.50
N PRO A 118 8.41 -4.73 2.53
CA PRO A 118 8.94 -5.73 3.45
C PRO A 118 10.45 -5.95 3.31
N VAL A 119 10.96 -6.06 2.09
CA VAL A 119 12.38 -6.29 1.84
C VAL A 119 13.23 -5.07 2.21
N ALA A 120 12.74 -3.86 1.91
CA ALA A 120 13.40 -2.63 2.31
C ALA A 120 13.52 -2.52 3.85
N LEU A 121 12.45 -2.82 4.57
CA LEU A 121 12.47 -2.82 6.04
C LEU A 121 13.37 -3.92 6.60
N HIS A 122 13.35 -5.12 6.01
CA HIS A 122 14.25 -6.20 6.42
C HIS A 122 15.71 -5.81 6.21
N ALA A 123 16.06 -5.18 5.09
CA ALA A 123 17.41 -4.66 4.86
C ALA A 123 17.82 -3.60 5.89
N ALA A 124 16.93 -2.67 6.24
CA ALA A 124 17.19 -1.65 7.26
C ALA A 124 17.41 -2.25 8.63
N TYR A 125 16.64 -3.30 9.01
CA TYR A 125 16.74 -3.94 10.33
C TYR A 125 18.08 -4.66 10.56
N LYS A 126 18.81 -4.96 9.51
CA LYS A 126 20.19 -5.49 9.63
C LYS A 126 21.23 -4.44 10.05
N TRP A 127 20.84 -3.16 10.07
CA TRP A 127 21.70 -2.05 10.46
C TRP A 127 21.38 -1.47 11.83
N PHE A 128 20.14 -1.62 12.31
CA PHE A 128 19.66 -0.96 13.52
C PHE A 128 19.17 -1.98 14.55
N PRO A 129 19.63 -1.89 15.82
CA PRO A 129 19.08 -2.70 16.90
C PRO A 129 17.63 -2.35 17.16
N ASN A 130 16.90 -3.27 17.80
CA ASN A 130 15.45 -3.20 17.95
C ASN A 130 14.95 -1.90 18.60
N GLU A 131 15.73 -1.36 19.54
CA GLU A 131 15.41 -0.17 20.34
C GLU A 131 15.36 1.12 19.51
N VAL A 132 16.06 1.18 18.36
CA VAL A 132 16.18 2.38 17.54
C VAL A 132 15.66 2.20 16.11
N ARG A 133 14.98 1.09 15.80
CA ARG A 133 14.42 0.78 14.46
C ARG A 133 13.26 1.69 14.06
N SER A 134 12.56 2.28 15.02
CA SER A 134 11.31 3.04 14.75
C SER A 134 11.52 4.20 13.79
N LEU A 135 12.59 4.98 13.96
CA LEU A 135 12.85 6.14 13.11
C LEU A 135 13.23 5.75 11.66
N PRO A 136 14.19 4.85 11.42
CA PRO A 136 14.46 4.34 10.07
C PRO A 136 13.23 3.75 9.37
N THR A 137 12.40 2.98 10.11
CA THR A 137 11.15 2.42 9.59
C THR A 137 10.20 3.53 9.16
N ALA A 138 9.99 4.53 10.01
CA ALA A 138 9.11 5.65 9.69
C ALA A 138 9.58 6.42 8.45
N VAL A 139 10.88 6.69 8.33
CA VAL A 139 11.46 7.36 7.16
C VAL A 139 11.19 6.56 5.88
N ILE A 140 11.49 5.26 5.88
CA ILE A 140 11.33 4.41 4.69
C ILE A 140 9.85 4.33 4.28
N VAL A 141 8.94 4.09 5.22
CA VAL A 141 7.50 3.95 4.93
C VAL A 141 6.89 5.26 4.41
N GLN A 142 7.34 6.41 4.91
CA GLN A 142 6.89 7.71 4.40
C GLN A 142 7.26 7.94 2.94
N GLY A 143 8.22 7.21 2.39
CA GLY A 143 8.54 7.22 0.97
C GLY A 143 7.33 6.95 0.09
N GLY A 144 6.34 6.16 0.55
CA GLY A 144 5.11 5.89 -0.21
C GLY A 144 4.25 7.14 -0.44
N ALA A 145 3.92 7.86 0.63
CA ALA A 145 3.11 9.07 0.52
C ALA A 145 3.85 10.22 -0.17
N ILE A 146 5.13 10.41 0.19
CA ILE A 146 6.00 11.44 -0.43
C ILE A 146 6.22 11.11 -1.91
N GLY A 147 6.37 9.82 -2.26
CA GLY A 147 6.51 9.34 -3.62
C GLY A 147 5.35 9.80 -4.50
N VAL A 148 4.12 9.51 -4.10
CA VAL A 148 2.93 9.96 -4.86
C VAL A 148 2.82 11.49 -4.88
N LEU A 149 3.02 12.14 -3.72
CA LEU A 149 2.88 13.60 -3.60
C LEU A 149 3.85 14.37 -4.49
N VAL A 150 5.08 13.89 -4.63
CA VAL A 150 6.13 14.54 -5.44
C VAL A 150 6.10 14.05 -6.89
N ALA A 151 5.93 12.73 -7.09
CA ALA A 151 6.00 12.15 -8.43
C ALA A 151 4.83 12.58 -9.31
N LEU A 152 3.60 12.66 -8.80
CA LEU A 152 2.45 13.01 -9.64
C LEU A 152 2.58 14.38 -10.31
N PRO A 153 2.92 15.49 -9.61
CA PRO A 153 3.14 16.77 -10.28
C PRO A 153 4.28 16.74 -11.30
N LEU A 154 5.40 16.09 -10.96
CA LEU A 154 6.58 16.00 -11.84
C LEU A 154 6.29 15.18 -13.09
N LEU A 155 5.72 13.99 -12.95
CA LEU A 155 5.38 13.12 -14.07
C LEU A 155 4.28 13.74 -14.94
N ASN A 156 3.30 14.41 -14.33
CA ASN A 156 2.28 15.13 -15.08
C ASN A 156 2.89 16.28 -15.89
N TRP A 157 3.86 17.01 -15.34
CA TRP A 157 4.60 18.02 -16.07
C TRP A 157 5.34 17.42 -17.29
N VAL A 158 5.95 16.23 -17.13
CA VAL A 158 6.55 15.49 -18.24
C VAL A 158 5.52 15.13 -19.30
N ILE A 159 4.34 14.62 -18.89
CA ILE A 159 3.25 14.26 -19.81
C ILE A 159 2.77 15.47 -20.62
N VAL A 160 2.56 16.60 -19.96
CA VAL A 160 2.06 17.84 -20.60
C VAL A 160 3.13 18.44 -21.54
N ARG A 161 4.40 18.39 -21.16
CA ARG A 161 5.49 19.00 -21.94
C ARG A 161 5.95 18.14 -23.12
N TRP A 162 5.92 16.83 -22.94
CA TRP A 162 6.35 15.85 -23.95
C TRP A 162 5.21 14.87 -24.24
N THR A 163 5.27 13.67 -23.66
CA THR A 163 4.26 12.63 -23.81
C THR A 163 4.24 11.72 -22.57
N TRP A 164 3.20 10.88 -22.46
CA TRP A 164 3.13 9.87 -21.41
C TRP A 164 4.26 8.82 -21.51
N HIS A 165 4.78 8.55 -22.71
CA HIS A 165 5.92 7.66 -22.92
C HIS A 165 7.14 8.10 -22.12
N TRP A 166 7.45 9.41 -22.15
CA TRP A 166 8.57 9.96 -21.40
C TRP A 166 8.36 9.98 -19.89
N ALA A 167 7.13 9.96 -19.41
CA ALA A 167 6.86 9.79 -17.99
C ALA A 167 7.30 8.40 -17.51
N PHE A 168 6.99 7.34 -18.28
CA PHE A 168 7.51 6.00 -18.02
C PHE A 168 9.04 5.91 -18.23
N GLY A 169 9.55 6.48 -19.32
CA GLY A 169 10.99 6.51 -19.60
C GLY A 169 11.80 7.19 -18.51
N SER A 170 11.29 8.30 -17.95
CA SER A 170 11.96 8.99 -16.84
C SER A 170 12.00 8.14 -15.57
N LEU A 171 10.93 7.38 -15.27
CA LEU A 171 10.92 6.43 -14.16
C LEU A 171 11.92 5.29 -14.38
N GLY A 172 12.00 4.75 -15.59
CA GLY A 172 13.01 3.76 -15.95
C GLY A 172 14.44 4.28 -15.74
N LEU A 173 14.71 5.51 -16.17
CA LEU A 173 16.02 6.15 -15.96
C LEU A 173 16.33 6.37 -14.48
N VAL A 174 15.38 6.91 -13.71
CA VAL A 174 15.53 7.09 -12.26
C VAL A 174 15.75 5.75 -11.55
N GLY A 175 15.06 4.70 -11.99
CA GLY A 175 15.26 3.33 -11.50
C GLY A 175 16.66 2.80 -11.76
N LEU A 176 17.22 3.01 -12.97
CA LEU A 176 18.61 2.63 -13.29
C LEU A 176 19.64 3.43 -12.49
N VAL A 177 19.42 4.74 -12.31
CA VAL A 177 20.28 5.58 -11.46
C VAL A 177 20.24 5.06 -10.02
N TRP A 178 19.05 4.72 -9.51
CA TRP A 178 18.94 4.10 -8.19
C TRP A 178 19.69 2.77 -8.12
N CYS A 179 19.57 1.90 -9.12
CA CYS A 179 20.31 0.64 -9.18
C CYS A 179 21.82 0.85 -9.13
N ALA A 180 22.35 1.84 -9.88
CA ALA A 180 23.77 2.18 -9.85
C ALA A 180 24.21 2.67 -8.46
N LEU A 181 23.44 3.57 -7.85
CA LEU A 181 23.71 4.06 -6.49
C LEU A 181 23.65 2.92 -5.47
N TRP A 182 22.64 2.04 -5.59
CA TRP A 182 22.50 0.89 -4.71
C TRP A 182 23.65 -0.11 -4.90
N PHE A 183 24.09 -0.34 -6.13
CA PHE A 183 25.23 -1.21 -6.42
C PHE A 183 26.52 -0.71 -5.77
N VAL A 184 26.74 0.61 -5.75
CA VAL A 184 27.95 1.23 -5.16
C VAL A 184 27.84 1.33 -3.63
N PHE A 185 26.75 1.86 -3.13
CA PHE A 185 26.59 2.24 -1.71
C PHE A 185 25.76 1.26 -0.90
N GLY A 186 24.87 0.48 -1.55
CA GLY A 186 24.03 -0.51 -0.87
C GLY A 186 24.89 -1.65 -0.29
N ARG A 187 24.79 -1.85 1.00
CA ARG A 187 25.54 -2.87 1.72
C ARG A 187 24.64 -3.66 2.63
N GLU A 188 24.99 -4.91 2.88
CA GLU A 188 24.34 -5.76 3.87
C GLU A 188 24.77 -5.35 5.27
N GLY A 189 23.83 -5.18 6.21
CA GLY A 189 24.12 -4.94 7.61
C GLY A 189 24.55 -6.21 8.32
N SER A 190 25.29 -6.08 9.42
CA SER A 190 25.91 -7.20 10.15
C SER A 190 25.08 -7.69 11.35
N MET A 191 23.92 -7.10 11.64
CA MET A 191 23.17 -7.40 12.88
C MET A 191 22.24 -8.63 12.81
N ASP A 192 22.37 -9.46 11.80
CA ASP A 192 21.49 -10.63 11.55
C ASP A 192 21.75 -11.85 12.45
N GLY A 193 22.65 -11.81 13.41
CA GLY A 193 23.11 -13.05 14.04
C GLY A 193 22.79 -13.22 15.52
N GLU A 194 22.84 -12.17 16.31
CA GLU A 194 22.94 -12.35 17.77
C GLU A 194 21.65 -12.03 18.55
N SER A 195 20.81 -11.09 18.06
CA SER A 195 19.59 -10.70 18.79
C SER A 195 18.40 -11.64 18.58
N ALA A 196 18.34 -12.34 17.45
CA ALA A 196 17.25 -13.28 17.16
C ALA A 196 17.41 -14.63 17.89
N ARG A 197 18.64 -15.07 18.13
CA ARG A 197 18.88 -16.40 18.74
C ARG A 197 18.77 -16.44 20.27
N GLY A 198 18.95 -15.32 20.96
CA GLY A 198 19.06 -15.35 22.43
C GLY A 198 17.75 -15.09 23.19
N LYS A 199 16.84 -14.27 22.67
CA LYS A 199 15.57 -13.89 23.35
C LYS A 199 14.33 -14.56 22.77
N ASP A 200 14.36 -14.95 21.49
CA ASP A 200 13.22 -15.61 20.84
C ASP A 200 13.10 -17.10 21.20
N ALA A 201 14.17 -17.75 21.64
CA ALA A 201 14.14 -19.16 22.02
C ALA A 201 13.25 -19.44 23.25
N ALA A 202 13.18 -18.52 24.20
CA ALA A 202 12.35 -18.67 25.41
C ALA A 202 10.88 -18.24 25.19
N GLN A 203 10.63 -17.30 24.26
CA GLN A 203 9.27 -16.86 23.88
C GLN A 203 8.68 -17.63 22.70
N SER A 204 9.46 -18.41 21.97
CA SER A 204 9.02 -19.20 20.81
C SER A 204 8.21 -20.46 21.17
N SER A 205 8.03 -20.77 22.46
CA SER A 205 7.25 -21.94 22.90
C SER A 205 5.73 -21.79 22.74
N LEU A 206 5.21 -20.59 22.63
CA LEU A 206 3.78 -20.33 22.48
C LEU A 206 3.40 -20.14 21.01
N ARG A 207 3.07 -21.25 20.32
CA ARG A 207 2.48 -21.19 18.97
C ARG A 207 0.97 -21.40 19.07
N VAL A 208 0.22 -20.47 18.49
CA VAL A 208 -1.23 -20.62 18.27
C VAL A 208 -1.45 -21.23 16.89
N GLY A 209 -2.40 -22.14 16.73
CA GLY A 209 -2.69 -22.72 15.42
C GLY A 209 -3.04 -21.63 14.39
N TYR A 210 -2.43 -21.67 13.20
CA TYR A 210 -2.69 -20.67 12.16
C TYR A 210 -4.18 -20.55 11.80
N GLY A 211 -4.95 -21.65 11.77
CA GLY A 211 -6.38 -21.60 11.53
C GLY A 211 -7.14 -20.77 12.57
N GLN A 212 -6.71 -20.79 13.83
CA GLN A 212 -7.32 -20.00 14.90
C GLN A 212 -6.99 -18.51 14.76
N LEU A 213 -5.78 -18.19 14.34
CA LEU A 213 -5.37 -16.81 14.10
C LEU A 213 -6.08 -16.23 12.86
N LEU A 214 -6.07 -16.96 11.75
CA LEU A 214 -6.67 -16.53 10.48
C LEU A 214 -8.20 -16.36 10.57
N LEU A 215 -8.87 -17.20 11.38
CA LEU A 215 -10.32 -17.13 11.61
C LEU A 215 -10.68 -16.27 12.83
N SER A 216 -9.72 -15.57 13.45
CA SER A 216 -10.02 -14.62 14.53
C SER A 216 -10.91 -13.50 14.02
N PRO A 217 -12.08 -13.22 14.67
CA PRO A 217 -12.95 -12.12 14.29
C PRO A 217 -12.21 -10.78 14.20
N THR A 218 -11.26 -10.53 15.10
CA THR A 218 -10.46 -9.32 15.13
C THR A 218 -9.57 -9.19 13.88
N ILE A 219 -8.94 -10.29 13.44
CA ILE A 219 -8.12 -10.32 12.22
C ILE A 219 -8.99 -10.16 10.97
N LEU A 220 -10.10 -10.89 10.90
CA LEU A 220 -11.05 -10.79 9.79
C LEU A 220 -11.63 -9.36 9.66
N GLY A 221 -11.95 -8.72 10.78
CA GLY A 221 -12.40 -7.33 10.79
C GLY A 221 -11.34 -6.36 10.26
N CYS A 222 -10.09 -6.51 10.69
CA CYS A 222 -8.97 -5.71 10.16
C CYS A 222 -8.79 -5.90 8.65
N TRP A 223 -8.86 -7.15 8.17
CA TRP A 223 -8.69 -7.44 6.75
C TRP A 223 -9.85 -6.96 5.89
N ALA A 224 -11.09 -7.05 6.36
CA ALA A 224 -12.25 -6.53 5.66
C ALA A 224 -12.15 -5.00 5.44
N ALA A 225 -11.78 -4.27 6.48
CA ALA A 225 -11.55 -2.83 6.37
C ALA A 225 -10.35 -2.47 5.49
N ALA A 226 -9.25 -3.20 5.61
CA ALA A 226 -8.05 -3.00 4.79
C ALA A 226 -8.31 -3.31 3.30
N PHE A 227 -9.11 -4.32 2.99
CA PHE A 227 -9.56 -4.62 1.63
C PHE A 227 -10.36 -3.46 1.03
N GLY A 228 -11.35 -2.91 1.77
CA GLY A 228 -12.10 -1.74 1.34
C GLY A 228 -11.22 -0.50 1.11
N ALA A 229 -10.30 -0.23 2.03
CA ALA A 229 -9.33 0.88 1.87
C ALA A 229 -8.41 0.69 0.65
N ASN A 230 -7.96 -0.54 0.38
CA ASN A 230 -7.15 -0.85 -0.81
C ASN A 230 -7.95 -0.76 -2.11
N TRP A 231 -9.27 -1.02 -2.07
CA TRP A 231 -10.14 -0.79 -3.22
C TRP A 231 -10.10 0.68 -3.62
N ALA A 232 -10.31 1.60 -2.67
CA ALA A 232 -10.24 3.04 -2.92
C ALA A 232 -8.85 3.50 -3.37
N LEU A 233 -7.79 2.99 -2.74
CA LEU A 233 -6.40 3.28 -3.13
C LEU A 233 -6.10 2.83 -4.56
N SER A 234 -6.54 1.63 -4.94
CA SER A 234 -6.33 1.09 -6.29
C SER A 234 -7.05 1.93 -7.35
N LEU A 235 -8.27 2.41 -7.06
CA LEU A 235 -8.99 3.35 -7.92
C LEU A 235 -8.29 4.71 -8.00
N ALA A 236 -7.77 5.22 -6.89
CA ALA A 236 -7.02 6.47 -6.90
C ALA A 236 -5.74 6.37 -7.73
N LEU A 237 -5.01 5.26 -7.65
CA LEU A 237 -3.79 5.04 -8.42
C LEU A 237 -4.03 4.79 -9.91
N SER A 238 -5.20 4.27 -10.31
CA SER A 238 -5.49 3.90 -11.70
C SER A 238 -6.47 4.84 -12.40
N TRP A 239 -7.50 5.33 -11.73
CA TRP A 239 -8.63 6.02 -12.34
C TRP A 239 -8.80 7.49 -11.94
N GLN A 240 -8.08 7.96 -10.89
CA GLN A 240 -8.22 9.35 -10.41
C GLN A 240 -7.95 10.38 -11.53
N GLY A 241 -6.91 10.19 -12.32
CA GLY A 241 -6.58 11.08 -13.43
C GLY A 241 -7.69 11.11 -14.50
N ALA A 242 -8.18 9.93 -14.91
CA ALA A 242 -9.27 9.83 -15.86
C ALA A 242 -10.59 10.44 -15.33
N TYR A 243 -10.89 10.26 -14.05
CA TYR A 243 -12.04 10.89 -13.40
C TYR A 243 -11.96 12.40 -13.46
N LEU A 244 -10.79 12.98 -13.12
CA LEU A 244 -10.61 14.43 -13.15
C LEU A 244 -10.77 15.01 -14.57
N ILE A 245 -10.27 14.28 -15.61
CA ILE A 245 -10.33 14.74 -17.01
C ILE A 245 -11.69 14.41 -17.63
N LYS A 246 -12.06 13.14 -17.71
CA LYS A 246 -13.25 12.66 -18.43
C LYS A 246 -14.54 12.80 -17.64
N GLY A 247 -14.46 12.70 -16.30
CA GLY A 247 -15.61 12.88 -15.41
C GLY A 247 -15.89 14.35 -15.10
N LEU A 248 -14.86 15.10 -14.71
CA LEU A 248 -15.03 16.48 -14.25
C LEU A 248 -14.66 17.56 -15.30
N GLY A 249 -14.14 17.17 -16.46
CA GLY A 249 -13.78 18.10 -17.54
C GLY A 249 -12.54 18.95 -17.27
N LEU A 250 -11.68 18.56 -16.35
CA LEU A 250 -10.48 19.32 -15.99
C LEU A 250 -9.35 19.11 -17.00
N ALA A 251 -8.50 20.12 -17.16
CA ALA A 251 -7.34 20.04 -18.03
C ALA A 251 -6.26 19.10 -17.46
N GLN A 252 -5.52 18.39 -18.34
CA GLN A 252 -4.39 17.54 -17.97
C GLN A 252 -3.38 18.26 -17.06
N SER A 253 -3.14 19.56 -17.26
CA SER A 253 -2.20 20.34 -16.45
C SER A 253 -2.53 20.39 -14.96
N SER A 254 -3.80 20.24 -14.58
CA SER A 254 -4.25 20.28 -13.18
C SER A 254 -4.11 18.93 -12.45
N ILE A 255 -3.95 17.85 -13.20
CA ILE A 255 -4.06 16.48 -12.66
C ILE A 255 -2.93 16.14 -11.68
N GLY A 256 -1.73 16.63 -11.95
CA GLY A 256 -0.57 16.36 -11.08
C GLY A 256 -0.80 16.81 -9.64
N PHE A 257 -1.30 18.02 -9.46
CA PHE A 257 -1.58 18.56 -8.13
C PHE A 257 -2.84 17.96 -7.50
N LEU A 258 -3.96 17.96 -8.23
CA LEU A 258 -5.23 17.45 -7.70
C LEU A 258 -5.19 15.94 -7.43
N GLY A 259 -4.49 15.17 -8.28
CA GLY A 259 -4.29 13.74 -8.07
C GLY A 259 -3.38 13.41 -6.88
N ALA A 260 -2.52 14.35 -6.45
CA ALA A 260 -1.65 14.16 -5.30
C ALA A 260 -2.34 14.44 -3.95
N LEU A 261 -3.47 15.16 -3.94
CA LEU A 261 -4.19 15.52 -2.71
C LEU A 261 -4.56 14.31 -1.83
N PRO A 262 -5.08 13.20 -2.38
CA PRO A 262 -5.36 12.01 -1.56
C PRO A 262 -4.13 11.47 -0.83
N ALA A 263 -2.95 11.48 -1.47
CA ALA A 263 -1.71 11.01 -0.86
C ALA A 263 -1.26 11.91 0.30
N GLY A 264 -1.34 13.24 0.13
CA GLY A 264 -1.08 14.20 1.19
C GLY A 264 -2.04 14.02 2.37
N GLY A 265 -3.33 13.90 2.08
CA GLY A 265 -4.35 13.61 3.09
C GLY A 265 -4.10 12.28 3.82
N SER A 266 -3.68 11.24 3.10
CA SER A 266 -3.35 9.92 3.68
C SER A 266 -2.18 10.02 4.65
N ALA A 267 -1.12 10.76 4.29
CA ALA A 267 0.02 10.96 5.19
C ALA A 267 -0.40 11.61 6.51
N VAL A 268 -1.22 12.65 6.44
CA VAL A 268 -1.77 13.34 7.62
C VAL A 268 -2.67 12.39 8.43
N ALA A 269 -3.59 11.69 7.78
CA ALA A 269 -4.52 10.76 8.46
C ALA A 269 -3.77 9.64 9.21
N MET A 270 -2.75 9.05 8.60
CA MET A 270 -1.91 8.01 9.23
C MET A 270 -1.17 8.53 10.46
N LEU A 271 -0.54 9.72 10.37
CA LEU A 271 0.19 10.34 11.48
C LEU A 271 -0.73 10.71 12.65
N VAL A 272 -1.85 11.38 12.33
CA VAL A 272 -2.85 11.78 13.34
C VAL A 272 -3.43 10.55 14.04
N THR A 273 -3.78 9.52 13.28
CA THR A 273 -4.34 8.28 13.85
C THR A 273 -3.33 7.54 14.72
N GLY A 274 -2.07 7.46 14.30
CA GLY A 274 -1.01 6.83 15.09
C GLY A 274 -0.79 7.56 16.41
N TRP A 275 -0.68 8.89 16.37
CA TRP A 275 -0.54 9.73 17.56
C TRP A 275 -1.76 9.62 18.49
N TYR A 276 -2.97 9.74 17.95
CA TYR A 276 -4.20 9.68 18.72
C TYR A 276 -4.39 8.32 19.42
N SER A 277 -4.16 7.23 18.69
CA SER A 277 -4.21 5.87 19.22
C SER A 277 -3.24 5.67 20.38
N GLN A 278 -1.99 6.10 20.23
CA GLN A 278 -0.98 6.03 21.31
C GLN A 278 -1.39 6.84 22.52
N ARG A 279 -1.91 8.05 22.32
CA ARG A 279 -2.35 8.93 23.42
C ARG A 279 -3.53 8.35 24.20
N LEU A 280 -4.49 7.70 23.52
CA LEU A 280 -5.61 7.03 24.20
C LEU A 280 -5.13 5.82 25.02
N LEU A 281 -4.26 4.98 24.47
CA LEU A 281 -3.69 3.83 25.17
C LEU A 281 -2.87 4.25 26.40
N SER A 282 -2.06 5.31 26.27
CA SER A 282 -1.28 5.84 27.43
C SER A 282 -2.18 6.39 28.56
N ARG A 283 -3.43 6.69 28.27
CA ARG A 283 -4.46 7.10 29.27
C ARG A 283 -5.28 5.92 29.81
N GLY A 284 -4.92 4.68 29.47
CA GLY A 284 -5.62 3.49 29.92
C GLY A 284 -6.94 3.19 29.18
N VAL A 285 -7.19 3.86 28.04
CA VAL A 285 -8.36 3.55 27.19
C VAL A 285 -8.15 2.20 26.52
N SER A 286 -9.20 1.40 26.48
CA SER A 286 -9.16 0.05 25.88
C SER A 286 -8.68 0.07 24.40
N SER A 287 -7.97 -0.96 23.99
CA SER A 287 -7.47 -1.09 22.61
C SER A 287 -8.62 -1.12 21.59
N ARG A 288 -9.78 -1.63 21.95
CA ARG A 288 -10.99 -1.55 21.12
C ARG A 288 -11.39 -0.09 20.82
N LEU A 289 -11.41 0.78 21.83
CA LEU A 289 -11.78 2.19 21.69
C LEU A 289 -10.64 3.04 21.08
N ALA A 290 -9.39 2.67 21.35
CA ALA A 290 -8.22 3.39 20.84
C ALA A 290 -7.81 2.99 19.42
N ARG A 291 -8.18 1.79 18.96
CA ARG A 291 -7.79 1.20 17.67
C ARG A 291 -8.97 0.66 16.88
N GLY A 292 -9.74 -0.29 17.44
CA GLY A 292 -10.79 -1.00 16.71
C GLY A 292 -11.86 -0.08 16.13
N ILE A 293 -12.48 0.73 16.97
CA ILE A 293 -13.53 1.67 16.54
C ILE A 293 -12.99 2.78 15.64
N PRO A 294 -11.91 3.52 15.99
CA PRO A 294 -11.40 4.56 15.11
C PRO A 294 -10.93 4.05 13.75
N GLY A 295 -10.33 2.84 13.69
CA GLY A 295 -9.91 2.21 12.45
C GLY A 295 -11.08 1.89 11.53
N GLY A 296 -12.12 1.24 12.06
CA GLY A 296 -13.34 0.97 11.29
C GLY A 296 -14.08 2.25 10.88
N LEU A 297 -14.20 3.22 11.81
CA LEU A 297 -14.85 4.51 11.55
C LEU A 297 -14.16 5.30 10.43
N SER A 298 -12.84 5.30 10.38
CA SER A 298 -12.10 5.99 9.31
C SER A 298 -12.46 5.44 7.93
N VAL A 299 -12.64 4.11 7.82
CA VAL A 299 -13.06 3.45 6.58
C VAL A 299 -14.54 3.74 6.27
N VAL A 300 -15.41 3.74 7.28
CA VAL A 300 -16.83 4.12 7.12
C VAL A 300 -16.97 5.56 6.62
N LEU A 301 -16.25 6.50 7.24
CA LEU A 301 -16.31 7.92 6.83
C LEU A 301 -15.77 8.13 5.41
N GLY A 302 -14.67 7.46 5.04
CA GLY A 302 -14.16 7.48 3.67
C GLY A 302 -15.14 6.85 2.69
N GLY A 303 -15.77 5.73 3.06
CA GLY A 303 -16.82 5.08 2.27
C GLY A 303 -18.04 5.96 2.06
N ALA A 304 -18.50 6.65 3.11
CA ALA A 304 -19.60 7.60 3.04
C ALA A 304 -19.25 8.78 2.09
N ALA A 305 -18.02 9.30 2.16
CA ALA A 305 -17.57 10.36 1.26
C ALA A 305 -17.65 9.92 -0.22
N LEU A 306 -17.21 8.70 -0.56
CA LEU A 306 -17.31 8.19 -1.94
C LEU A 306 -18.77 7.87 -2.34
N ALA A 307 -19.58 7.34 -1.43
CA ALA A 307 -20.99 7.07 -1.70
C ALA A 307 -21.82 8.35 -1.93
N MET A 308 -21.40 9.47 -1.35
CA MET A 308 -22.05 10.78 -1.55
C MET A 308 -21.61 11.48 -2.86
N LEU A 309 -20.59 10.97 -3.55
CA LEU A 309 -20.03 11.63 -4.73
C LEU A 309 -21.05 11.90 -5.86
N PRO A 310 -21.99 10.99 -6.20
CA PRO A 310 -23.02 11.25 -7.21
C PRO A 310 -23.89 12.46 -6.91
N TYR A 311 -24.13 12.72 -5.64
CA TYR A 311 -25.03 13.79 -5.16
C TYR A 311 -24.30 15.10 -4.86
N ALA A 312 -22.97 15.12 -4.98
CA ALA A 312 -22.15 16.26 -4.62
C ALA A 312 -22.31 17.42 -5.61
N PRO A 313 -22.60 18.66 -5.14
CA PRO A 313 -22.69 19.84 -6.00
C PRO A 313 -21.28 20.34 -6.37
N GLY A 314 -21.06 20.56 -7.67
CA GLY A 314 -19.87 21.23 -8.17
C GLY A 314 -18.55 20.46 -8.01
N ILE A 315 -17.55 20.89 -8.75
CA ILE A 315 -16.23 20.22 -8.85
C ILE A 315 -15.45 20.25 -7.52
N PRO A 316 -15.40 21.37 -6.76
CA PRO A 316 -14.61 21.41 -5.53
C PRO A 316 -15.06 20.40 -4.48
N VAL A 317 -16.38 20.21 -4.32
CA VAL A 317 -16.94 19.24 -3.37
C VAL A 317 -16.60 17.80 -3.82
N LYS A 318 -16.68 17.51 -5.11
CA LYS A 318 -16.30 16.20 -5.67
C LYS A 318 -14.82 15.88 -5.43
N ILE A 319 -13.93 16.86 -5.60
CA ILE A 319 -12.49 16.71 -5.31
C ILE A 319 -12.27 16.48 -3.80
N ALA A 320 -12.95 17.22 -2.94
CA ALA A 320 -12.85 17.03 -1.50
C ALA A 320 -13.32 15.63 -1.07
N LEU A 321 -14.46 15.15 -1.59
CA LEU A 321 -15.01 13.83 -1.29
C LEU A 321 -14.09 12.70 -1.78
N THR A 322 -13.54 12.78 -2.99
CA THR A 322 -12.57 11.77 -3.47
C THR A 322 -11.29 11.81 -2.66
N THR A 323 -10.81 12.99 -2.26
CA THR A 323 -9.64 13.11 -1.38
C THR A 323 -9.90 12.47 -0.02
N LEU A 324 -11.01 12.80 0.65
CA LEU A 324 -11.39 12.22 1.93
C LEU A 324 -11.64 10.70 1.83
N GLY A 325 -12.24 10.27 0.73
CA GLY A 325 -12.54 8.86 0.46
C GLY A 325 -11.30 7.96 0.38
N VAL A 326 -10.15 8.52 0.07
CA VAL A 326 -8.86 7.79 0.04
C VAL A 326 -8.02 8.09 1.29
N ALA A 327 -8.02 9.35 1.74
CA ALA A 327 -7.19 9.80 2.85
C ALA A 327 -7.61 9.17 4.19
N LEU A 328 -8.89 9.25 4.56
CA LEU A 328 -9.36 8.75 5.85
C LEU A 328 -9.15 7.25 6.03
N PRO A 329 -9.48 6.38 5.06
CA PRO A 329 -9.29 4.94 5.19
C PRO A 329 -7.84 4.51 5.37
N SER A 330 -6.87 5.33 4.96
CA SER A 330 -5.44 5.00 5.13
C SER A 330 -5.03 4.78 6.58
N ALA A 331 -5.78 5.34 7.54
CA ALA A 331 -5.63 5.10 8.97
C ALA A 331 -5.68 3.61 9.35
N ILE A 332 -6.46 2.80 8.60
CA ILE A 332 -6.61 1.36 8.89
C ILE A 332 -5.29 0.60 8.73
N TYR A 333 -4.37 1.04 7.86
CA TYR A 333 -3.08 0.36 7.69
C TYR A 333 -2.21 0.44 8.94
N VAL A 334 -2.23 1.59 9.62
CA VAL A 334 -1.52 1.77 10.89
C VAL A 334 -2.18 0.94 11.99
N ILE A 335 -3.50 1.02 12.08
CA ILE A 335 -4.29 0.34 13.11
C ILE A 335 -4.25 -1.18 12.94
N SER A 336 -4.51 -1.69 11.73
CA SER A 336 -4.50 -3.13 11.45
C SER A 336 -3.16 -3.75 11.80
N ASN A 337 -2.04 -3.13 11.39
CA ASN A 337 -0.71 -3.63 11.71
C ASN A 337 -0.44 -3.62 13.22
N ALA A 338 -0.89 -2.58 13.93
CA ALA A 338 -0.74 -2.49 15.38
C ALA A 338 -1.60 -3.54 16.12
N VAL A 339 -2.84 -3.76 15.68
CA VAL A 339 -3.75 -4.78 16.25
C VAL A 339 -3.21 -6.19 16.02
N VAL A 340 -2.81 -6.51 14.78
CA VAL A 340 -2.18 -7.81 14.46
C VAL A 340 -0.92 -8.00 15.30
N GLY A 341 -0.10 -6.96 15.46
CA GLY A 341 1.09 -6.98 16.31
C GLY A 341 0.79 -7.24 17.79
N GLU A 342 -0.36 -6.77 18.30
CA GLU A 342 -0.79 -6.93 19.68
C GLU A 342 -1.26 -8.36 20.00
N ILE A 343 -2.07 -8.96 19.11
CA ILE A 343 -2.73 -10.25 19.35
C ILE A 343 -1.96 -11.46 18.81
N THR A 344 -0.87 -11.26 18.09
CA THR A 344 -0.16 -12.36 17.42
C THR A 344 1.17 -12.66 18.10
N PRO A 345 1.50 -13.95 18.39
CA PRO A 345 2.81 -14.34 18.88
C PRO A 345 3.95 -13.84 17.97
N ALA A 346 5.07 -13.43 18.55
CA ALA A 346 6.18 -12.83 17.81
C ALA A 346 6.65 -13.68 16.61
N ALA A 347 6.73 -15.00 16.80
CA ALA A 347 7.15 -15.97 15.78
C ALA A 347 6.20 -16.06 14.57
N GLN A 348 4.93 -15.68 14.72
CA GLN A 348 3.89 -15.81 13.69
C GLN A 348 3.42 -14.46 13.12
N ARG A 349 3.84 -13.35 13.75
CA ARG A 349 3.43 -11.99 13.41
C ARG A 349 3.74 -11.62 11.96
N GLY A 350 4.95 -11.93 11.51
CA GLY A 350 5.37 -11.63 10.13
C GLY A 350 4.49 -12.31 9.08
N ALA A 351 4.14 -13.58 9.31
CA ALA A 351 3.26 -14.31 8.39
C ALA A 351 1.85 -13.71 8.32
N LEU A 352 1.26 -13.34 9.48
CA LEU A 352 -0.07 -12.74 9.49
C LEU A 352 -0.11 -11.34 8.87
N LEU A 353 0.92 -10.53 9.08
CA LEU A 353 1.04 -9.22 8.41
C LEU A 353 1.16 -9.38 6.89
N ALA A 354 1.94 -10.37 6.41
CA ALA A 354 2.08 -10.65 4.99
C ALA A 354 0.76 -11.16 4.36
N ILE A 355 0.06 -12.07 5.03
CA ILE A 355 -1.25 -12.55 4.58
C ILE A 355 -2.27 -11.41 4.55
N GLY A 356 -2.29 -10.56 5.59
CA GLY A 356 -3.16 -9.39 5.62
C GLY A 356 -2.88 -8.40 4.49
N ALA A 357 -1.62 -8.15 4.18
CA ALA A 357 -1.22 -7.32 3.04
C ALA A 357 -1.65 -7.95 1.70
N ALA A 358 -1.53 -9.28 1.55
CA ALA A 358 -1.98 -10.00 0.36
C ALA A 358 -3.51 -9.92 0.20
N VAL A 359 -4.27 -10.13 1.28
CA VAL A 359 -5.74 -9.97 1.27
C VAL A 359 -6.12 -8.54 0.91
N ALA A 360 -5.51 -7.54 1.54
CA ALA A 360 -5.78 -6.14 1.23
C ALA A 360 -5.47 -5.81 -0.24
N SER A 361 -4.29 -6.20 -0.75
CA SER A 361 -3.87 -5.89 -2.13
C SER A 361 -4.67 -6.64 -3.19
N SER A 362 -5.35 -7.74 -2.85
CA SER A 362 -6.24 -8.45 -3.78
C SER A 362 -7.40 -7.58 -4.28
N ALA A 363 -7.79 -6.53 -3.55
CA ALA A 363 -8.73 -5.51 -4.03
C ALA A 363 -8.27 -4.87 -5.36
N GLY A 364 -6.97 -4.71 -5.55
CA GLY A 364 -6.40 -4.18 -6.78
C GLY A 364 -6.58 -5.07 -8.02
N LEU A 365 -6.81 -6.37 -7.85
CA LEU A 365 -7.15 -7.27 -8.95
C LEU A 365 -8.53 -6.95 -9.54
N PHE A 366 -9.45 -6.51 -8.71
CA PHE A 366 -10.85 -6.33 -9.08
C PHE A 366 -11.21 -4.87 -9.34
N ALA A 367 -10.77 -3.97 -8.47
CA ALA A 367 -11.23 -2.58 -8.45
C ALA A 367 -11.03 -1.83 -9.78
N PRO A 368 -9.84 -1.83 -10.42
CA PRO A 368 -9.65 -1.10 -11.68
C PRO A 368 -10.47 -1.70 -12.83
N TYR A 369 -10.56 -3.03 -12.92
CA TYR A 369 -11.32 -3.71 -13.97
C TYR A 369 -12.83 -3.47 -13.83
N ILE A 370 -13.37 -3.58 -12.61
CA ILE A 370 -14.79 -3.33 -12.34
C ILE A 370 -15.14 -1.88 -12.66
N MET A 371 -14.32 -0.92 -12.23
CA MET A 371 -14.50 0.50 -12.55
C MET A 371 -14.55 0.70 -14.08
N GLY A 372 -13.61 0.13 -14.82
CA GLY A 372 -13.59 0.21 -16.29
C GLY A 372 -14.83 -0.38 -16.93
N SER A 373 -15.30 -1.53 -16.45
CA SER A 373 -16.53 -2.19 -16.94
C SER A 373 -17.78 -1.35 -16.68
N VAL A 374 -17.85 -0.70 -15.51
CA VAL A 374 -18.97 0.19 -15.14
C VAL A 374 -18.97 1.46 -16.01
N ILE A 375 -17.78 2.04 -16.25
CA ILE A 375 -17.66 3.22 -17.12
C ILE A 375 -18.07 2.89 -18.55
N GLU A 376 -17.67 1.72 -19.07
CA GLU A 376 -18.00 1.28 -20.43
C GLU A 376 -19.50 1.03 -20.63
N ALA A 377 -20.20 0.54 -19.60
CA ALA A 377 -21.63 0.28 -19.63
C ALA A 377 -22.49 1.55 -19.37
N ALA A 378 -21.91 2.65 -18.93
CA ALA A 378 -22.64 3.86 -18.57
C ALA A 378 -22.95 4.73 -19.79
N THR A 379 -24.00 5.55 -19.68
CA THR A 379 -24.40 6.51 -20.74
C THR A 379 -23.43 7.66 -20.88
N THR A 380 -22.86 8.12 -19.77
CA THR A 380 -21.80 9.15 -19.74
C THR A 380 -20.62 8.70 -18.90
N PRO A 381 -19.38 9.17 -19.20
CA PRO A 381 -18.24 8.84 -18.36
C PRO A 381 -18.44 9.24 -16.89
N LEU A 382 -19.07 10.39 -16.63
CA LEU A 382 -19.33 10.84 -15.27
C LEU A 382 -20.25 9.89 -14.51
N ASP A 383 -21.31 9.38 -15.13
CA ASP A 383 -22.23 8.44 -14.50
C ASP A 383 -21.53 7.12 -14.17
N GLY A 384 -20.65 6.66 -15.07
CA GLY A 384 -19.83 5.49 -14.84
C GLY A 384 -18.88 5.67 -13.62
N PHE A 385 -18.19 6.80 -13.54
CA PHE A 385 -17.35 7.12 -12.40
C PHE A 385 -18.16 7.25 -11.12
N ASN A 386 -19.28 7.94 -11.13
CA ASN A 386 -20.17 8.08 -9.98
C ASN A 386 -20.63 6.72 -9.45
N THR A 387 -21.06 5.83 -10.35
CA THR A 387 -21.49 4.46 -9.99
C THR A 387 -20.32 3.65 -9.43
N GLY A 388 -19.15 3.68 -10.05
CA GLY A 388 -17.98 2.95 -9.59
C GLY A 388 -17.47 3.43 -8.23
N PHE A 389 -17.46 4.74 -7.98
CA PHE A 389 -17.10 5.29 -6.67
C PHE A 389 -18.18 5.03 -5.62
N PHE A 390 -19.45 5.05 -5.98
CA PHE A 390 -20.54 4.62 -5.09
C PHE A 390 -20.38 3.17 -4.65
N MET A 391 -20.10 2.25 -5.59
CA MET A 391 -19.82 0.84 -5.29
C MET A 391 -18.61 0.71 -4.33
N CYS A 392 -17.52 1.45 -4.59
CA CYS A 392 -16.38 1.50 -3.70
C CYS A 392 -16.79 1.97 -2.30
N GLY A 393 -17.57 3.04 -2.22
CA GLY A 393 -18.12 3.55 -0.96
C GLY A 393 -18.89 2.51 -0.19
N VAL A 394 -19.77 1.74 -0.84
CA VAL A 394 -20.54 0.66 -0.21
C VAL A 394 -19.62 -0.46 0.32
N ILE A 395 -18.63 -0.90 -0.47
CA ILE A 395 -17.65 -1.90 -0.02
C ILE A 395 -16.93 -1.43 1.23
N MET A 396 -16.54 -0.15 1.28
CA MET A 396 -15.85 0.44 2.43
C MET A 396 -16.77 0.58 3.64
N LEU A 397 -18.02 0.99 3.45
CA LEU A 397 -19.03 1.06 4.53
C LEU A 397 -19.21 -0.30 5.19
N VAL A 398 -19.37 -1.36 4.38
CA VAL A 398 -19.51 -2.73 4.88
C VAL A 398 -18.23 -3.19 5.59
N GLY A 399 -17.07 -3.03 4.97
CA GLY A 399 -15.78 -3.43 5.55
C GLY A 399 -15.45 -2.69 6.84
N GLY A 400 -15.71 -1.39 6.89
CA GLY A 400 -15.53 -0.57 8.09
C GLY A 400 -16.51 -0.92 9.21
N ALA A 401 -17.79 -1.19 8.89
CA ALA A 401 -18.78 -1.65 9.85
C ALA A 401 -18.41 -3.02 10.46
N ILE A 402 -17.96 -3.96 9.62
CA ILE A 402 -17.42 -5.25 10.07
C ILE A 402 -16.23 -5.04 11.03
N ALA A 403 -15.32 -4.14 10.71
CA ALA A 403 -14.20 -3.84 11.59
C ALA A 403 -14.65 -3.26 12.94
N MET A 404 -15.57 -2.28 12.96
CA MET A 404 -16.10 -1.71 14.19
C MET A 404 -16.78 -2.77 15.08
N ALA A 405 -17.45 -3.74 14.47
CA ALA A 405 -18.12 -4.82 15.18
C ALA A 405 -17.15 -5.88 15.72
N LEU A 406 -16.18 -6.30 14.91
CA LEU A 406 -15.36 -7.47 15.16
C LEU A 406 -14.00 -7.17 15.80
N VAL A 407 -13.41 -5.97 15.59
CA VAL A 407 -12.06 -5.66 16.08
C VAL A 407 -12.10 -5.38 17.58
N ASN A 408 -11.67 -6.38 18.35
CA ASN A 408 -11.56 -6.29 19.81
C ASN A 408 -10.31 -7.04 20.29
N PRO A 409 -9.13 -6.36 20.30
CA PRO A 409 -7.85 -6.99 20.65
C PRO A 409 -7.85 -7.58 22.06
N GLU A 410 -8.46 -6.93 23.04
CA GLU A 410 -8.50 -7.38 24.43
C GLU A 410 -9.30 -8.68 24.59
N LEU A 411 -10.45 -8.79 23.92
CA LEU A 411 -11.24 -10.01 23.96
C LEU A 411 -10.49 -11.16 23.30
N GLU A 412 -9.77 -10.89 22.21
CA GLU A 412 -8.98 -11.89 21.52
C GLU A 412 -7.78 -12.36 22.38
N ALA A 413 -7.06 -11.44 23.03
CA ALA A 413 -5.99 -11.77 23.95
C ALA A 413 -6.49 -12.65 25.11
N LYS A 414 -7.67 -12.34 25.69
CA LYS A 414 -8.31 -13.16 26.72
C LYS A 414 -8.71 -14.56 26.21
N ARG A 415 -9.18 -14.68 24.97
CA ARG A 415 -9.51 -15.97 24.35
C ARG A 415 -8.26 -16.83 24.15
N GLN A 416 -7.18 -16.22 23.72
CA GLN A 416 -5.90 -16.93 23.51
C GLN A 416 -5.30 -17.36 24.85
N SER A 417 -5.28 -16.53 25.88
CA SER A 417 -4.76 -16.89 27.19
C SER A 417 -5.53 -18.04 27.85
N ARG A 418 -6.89 -18.07 27.74
CA ARG A 418 -7.70 -19.18 28.23
C ARG A 418 -7.41 -20.51 27.52
N ARG A 419 -7.04 -20.48 26.24
CA ARG A 419 -6.72 -21.66 25.44
C ARG A 419 -5.30 -22.18 25.69
N LEU A 420 -4.40 -21.30 26.16
CA LEU A 420 -3.01 -21.63 26.51
C LEU A 420 -2.86 -22.11 27.97
N GLN A 421 -3.89 -21.93 28.82
CA GLN A 421 -3.88 -22.55 30.14
C GLN A 421 -4.09 -24.06 29.96
N PRO A 422 -3.11 -24.90 30.37
CA PRO A 422 -3.26 -26.35 30.29
C PRO A 422 -4.44 -26.78 31.16
N LEU A 423 -5.13 -27.85 30.77
CA LEU A 423 -6.17 -28.59 31.52
C LEU A 423 -5.62 -29.21 32.84
N THR A 424 -4.81 -28.48 33.59
CA THR A 424 -4.21 -28.93 34.84
C THR A 424 -5.00 -28.45 36.06
N ALA A 425 -6.33 -28.53 35.98
CA ALA A 425 -7.18 -28.32 37.17
C ALA A 425 -8.41 -29.20 37.09
N SER A 426 -8.19 -30.51 36.99
CA SER A 426 -9.22 -31.52 37.34
C SER A 426 -8.51 -32.82 37.72
N THR A 427 -7.81 -32.80 38.82
CA THR A 427 -7.60 -33.97 39.70
C THR A 427 -7.89 -33.62 41.14
#